data_cd0c00fa94169d55bada4faeeaa4941d
#
_entry.id   cd0c00fa94169d55bada4faeeaa4941d
#
_cell.length_a   1.000
_cell.length_b   1.000
_cell.length_c   1.000
_cell.angle_alpha   90.00
_cell.angle_beta   90.00
_cell.angle_gamma   90.00
#
_symmetry.space_group_name_H-M   'P 1'
#
loop_
_entity.id
_entity.type
_entity.pdbx_description
1 polymer ?
#
loop_
_entity_poly.entity_id
_entity_poly.type
_entity_poly.pdbx_seq_one_letter_code
_entity_poly.pdbx_strand_id
1 'polypeptide(L)'
;MTKWNQFLLVSILLSFLFIIPSLTKIAFSDGLFEENLPPASVGDRQAGLYVKINPPILTSDSKQDAYVLFRLFDEKTNQTIQHTTYQISITKGSSPDQRPIVNDFFHAHNGVLKLKIEPMPGELSVLGDRDPFQNALVADPGGNVVIRGPLLLDGGLYHFHIEIFGIDNDRNIFKPEDAPKFDSYLSVGDVFKENLTYNGKEYNTTLISYYDKIRNFNFEASKLVASWEMPFDWNLSRIKAVNIFVHEELKVPKSFTEFSNTTVFNATVNGQPVSGRALAIDPFSSDNALIIHYLLTKNDILKLAGMKEVVDDSNNTMKFTLMPISHASKQSSSDITTDFGAIHISLNWSPNPPRPGSESNLTLKFSDAQKDSSLNADVNYGLVIRSSDGKEIISKDNLFALNGTGTVSLTIPVSGVYQIEVDVKSLKFSGQTITDQTRKGLARGFIVLP
;
A
#
# COMPACT_ATOMS: atom_id res chain seq x y z
N MET A 1 -32.95 29.87 58.21
CA MET A 1 -33.13 29.60 56.80
C MET A 1 -31.96 30.14 56.02
N THR A 2 -31.07 29.52 55.35
CA THR A 2 -30.79 28.10 55.17
C THR A 2 -29.45 28.00 54.45
N LYS A 3 -28.47 27.38 55.07
CA LYS A 3 -27.13 27.17 54.52
C LYS A 3 -27.00 25.86 53.73
N TRP A 4 -28.11 25.35 53.16
CA TRP A 4 -28.13 24.01 52.54
C TRP A 4 -28.21 24.01 51.00
N ASN A 5 -28.37 25.13 50.33
CA ASN A 5 -28.50 25.19 48.89
C ASN A 5 -27.22 25.47 48.08
N GLN A 6 -26.09 25.67 48.79
CA GLN A 6 -24.80 25.89 48.08
C GLN A 6 -23.96 24.62 47.85
N PHE A 7 -24.28 23.52 48.56
CA PHE A 7 -23.52 22.25 48.41
C PHE A 7 -24.02 21.37 47.24
N LEU A 8 -25.21 21.58 46.73
CA LEU A 8 -25.79 20.78 45.64
C LEU A 8 -25.36 21.28 44.23
N LEU A 9 -24.92 22.51 44.11
CA LEU A 9 -24.51 23.11 42.82
C LEU A 9 -23.04 22.82 42.49
N VAL A 10 -22.19 22.50 43.47
CA VAL A 10 -20.78 22.19 43.25
C VAL A 10 -20.59 20.70 42.88
N SER A 11 -21.49 19.80 43.30
CA SER A 11 -21.40 18.37 42.97
C SER A 11 -21.83 18.06 41.55
N ILE A 12 -22.61 18.91 40.87
CA ILE A 12 -23.06 18.70 39.47
C ILE A 12 -22.03 19.26 38.49
N LEU A 13 -21.15 20.18 38.91
CA LEU A 13 -20.13 20.73 37.99
C LEU A 13 -18.84 19.90 37.92
N LEU A 14 -18.65 18.91 38.82
CA LEU A 14 -17.47 18.02 38.79
C LEU A 14 -17.67 16.71 38.07
N SER A 15 -18.89 16.42 37.59
CA SER A 15 -19.21 15.19 36.87
C SER A 15 -19.10 15.30 35.35
N PHE A 16 -18.74 16.46 34.79
CA PHE A 16 -18.64 16.69 33.36
C PHE A 16 -17.23 16.78 32.78
N LEU A 17 -16.23 16.47 33.60
CA LEU A 17 -14.85 16.48 33.14
C LEU A 17 -14.25 15.07 33.20
N PHE A 18 -14.53 14.21 32.27
CA PHE A 18 -13.69 13.08 31.85
C PHE A 18 -14.44 12.17 30.86
N ILE A 19 -15.04 12.78 29.81
CA ILE A 19 -15.16 12.05 28.56
C ILE A 19 -14.09 12.66 27.65
N ILE A 20 -12.85 12.23 27.85
CA ILE A 20 -11.83 12.30 26.80
C ILE A 20 -12.30 11.27 25.79
N PRO A 21 -12.74 11.66 24.58
CA PRO A 21 -12.86 10.68 23.52
C PRO A 21 -11.49 10.07 23.39
N SER A 22 -11.38 8.79 23.67
CA SER A 22 -10.22 8.02 23.24
C SER A 22 -10.13 8.24 21.74
N LEU A 23 -9.22 9.11 21.33
CA LEU A 23 -8.76 9.21 19.95
C LEU A 23 -8.20 7.82 19.65
N THR A 24 -9.05 6.97 19.11
CA THR A 24 -8.62 5.76 18.44
C THR A 24 -7.60 6.23 17.39
N LYS A 25 -6.33 6.02 17.67
CA LYS A 25 -5.26 6.19 16.69
C LYS A 25 -5.57 5.18 15.59
N ILE A 26 -6.17 5.67 14.52
CA ILE A 26 -6.36 4.86 13.32
C ILE A 26 -4.95 4.67 12.77
N ALA A 27 -4.37 3.51 12.98
CA ALA A 27 -3.19 3.08 12.27
C ALA A 27 -3.59 2.92 10.79
N PHE A 28 -2.76 3.40 9.91
CA PHE A 28 -3.02 3.40 8.47
C PHE A 28 -2.22 2.29 7.84
N SER A 29 -2.90 1.52 7.04
CA SER A 29 -2.37 0.47 6.21
C SER A 29 -1.69 1.05 4.97
N ASP A 30 -0.53 0.55 4.65
CA ASP A 30 0.16 0.77 3.37
C ASP A 30 -0.48 -0.04 2.23
N GLY A 31 -1.44 -0.86 2.57
CA GLY A 31 -2.59 -1.35 1.81
C GLY A 31 -2.32 -2.18 0.58
N LEU A 32 -1.09 -2.59 0.21
CA LEU A 32 -0.91 -3.50 -0.92
C LEU A 32 -0.58 -4.92 -0.49
N PHE A 33 0.52 -5.17 0.18
CA PHE A 33 0.93 -6.53 0.56
C PHE A 33 1.40 -6.65 2.01
N GLU A 34 1.51 -5.57 2.76
CA GLU A 34 1.82 -5.60 4.20
C GLU A 34 1.08 -4.50 4.96
N GLU A 35 0.72 -4.78 6.22
CA GLU A 35 -0.04 -3.89 7.07
C GLU A 35 0.31 -4.06 8.54
N ASN A 36 0.42 -2.93 9.27
CA ASN A 36 0.32 -2.91 10.73
C ASN A 36 -1.07 -2.44 11.14
N LEU A 37 -1.82 -3.35 11.72
CA LEU A 37 -3.17 -3.07 12.16
C LEU A 37 -3.19 -2.28 13.48
N PRO A 38 -4.22 -1.45 13.69
CA PRO A 38 -4.39 -0.69 14.92
C PRO A 38 -4.32 -1.59 16.14
N PRO A 39 -3.67 -1.14 17.22
CA PRO A 39 -3.58 -1.94 18.43
C PRO A 39 -4.96 -2.16 19.06
N ALA A 40 -5.19 -3.38 19.50
CA ALA A 40 -6.34 -3.80 20.28
C ALA A 40 -5.94 -4.21 21.69
N SER A 41 -6.88 -4.20 22.64
CA SER A 41 -6.65 -4.75 23.98
C SER A 41 -6.59 -6.26 23.92
N VAL A 42 -5.46 -6.84 24.33
CA VAL A 42 -5.22 -8.29 24.34
C VAL A 42 -4.73 -8.67 25.74
N GLY A 43 -5.63 -9.21 26.54
CA GLY A 43 -5.38 -9.40 27.97
C GLY A 43 -5.17 -8.05 28.69
N ASP A 44 -4.04 -7.89 29.35
CA ASP A 44 -3.67 -6.69 30.11
C ASP A 44 -2.82 -5.67 29.30
N ARG A 45 -2.61 -5.90 27.98
CA ARG A 45 -1.75 -5.09 27.13
C ARG A 45 -2.47 -4.60 25.87
N GLN A 46 -1.86 -3.61 25.22
CA GLN A 46 -2.21 -3.19 23.86
C GLN A 46 -1.31 -3.93 22.89
N ALA A 47 -1.89 -4.66 21.95
CA ALA A 47 -1.15 -5.42 20.96
C ALA A 47 -1.51 -4.98 19.54
N GLY A 48 -0.48 -4.76 18.74
CA GLY A 48 -0.58 -4.56 17.30
C GLY A 48 -0.46 -5.89 16.56
N LEU A 49 -1.06 -5.99 15.39
CA LEU A 49 -0.91 -7.14 14.51
C LEU A 49 -0.30 -6.71 13.19
N TYR A 50 0.83 -7.31 12.84
CA TYR A 50 1.47 -7.16 11.54
C TYR A 50 1.08 -8.32 10.63
N VAL A 51 0.63 -7.99 9.40
CA VAL A 51 0.28 -8.97 8.37
C VAL A 51 1.06 -8.65 7.09
N LYS A 52 1.60 -9.69 6.42
CA LYS A 52 2.37 -9.51 5.18
C LYS A 52 2.16 -10.68 4.22
N ILE A 53 1.94 -10.37 2.94
CA ILE A 53 2.00 -11.34 1.83
C ILE A 53 3.39 -11.25 1.18
N ASN A 54 4.01 -12.39 0.92
CA ASN A 54 5.27 -12.50 0.18
C ASN A 54 5.22 -13.69 -0.79
N PRO A 55 5.57 -13.54 -2.07
CA PRO A 55 5.78 -12.27 -2.79
C PRO A 55 4.46 -11.55 -3.10
N PRO A 56 4.49 -10.26 -3.46
CA PRO A 56 3.27 -9.51 -3.81
C PRO A 56 2.65 -9.93 -5.15
N ILE A 57 3.35 -10.75 -5.93
CA ILE A 57 2.86 -11.38 -7.18
C ILE A 57 3.15 -12.86 -7.06
N LEU A 58 2.11 -13.69 -7.15
CA LEU A 58 2.21 -15.13 -7.07
C LEU A 58 1.64 -15.79 -8.33
N THR A 59 2.40 -16.71 -8.91
CA THR A 59 1.98 -17.56 -10.03
C THR A 59 2.26 -19.02 -9.71
N SER A 60 1.61 -19.96 -10.40
CA SER A 60 1.87 -21.40 -10.23
C SER A 60 3.31 -21.80 -10.51
N ASP A 61 4.04 -21.01 -11.30
CA ASP A 61 5.44 -21.24 -11.63
C ASP A 61 6.42 -20.52 -10.69
N SER A 62 5.90 -19.81 -9.67
CA SER A 62 6.72 -19.08 -8.70
C SER A 62 7.57 -20.06 -7.91
N LYS A 63 8.91 -19.91 -8.00
CA LYS A 63 9.88 -20.66 -7.22
C LYS A 63 10.25 -19.98 -5.90
N GLN A 64 9.65 -18.83 -5.63
CA GLN A 64 9.90 -18.04 -4.43
C GLN A 64 9.17 -18.66 -3.24
N ASP A 65 9.73 -18.47 -2.04
CA ASP A 65 9.08 -18.84 -0.79
C ASP A 65 7.83 -17.97 -0.58
N ALA A 66 6.66 -18.52 -0.91
CA ALA A 66 5.39 -17.81 -0.82
C ALA A 66 4.73 -18.04 0.54
N TYR A 67 4.32 -16.95 1.20
CA TYR A 67 3.67 -17.05 2.51
C TYR A 67 2.81 -15.81 2.82
N VAL A 68 1.86 -15.99 3.74
CA VAL A 68 1.27 -14.90 4.52
C VAL A 68 1.81 -14.99 5.94
N LEU A 69 2.38 -13.89 6.43
CA LEU A 69 2.93 -13.79 7.77
C LEU A 69 2.00 -12.99 8.66
N PHE A 70 1.80 -13.49 9.89
CA PHE A 70 1.09 -12.83 10.99
C PHE A 70 2.03 -12.74 12.18
N ARG A 71 2.12 -11.56 12.80
CA ARG A 71 2.91 -11.34 14.00
C ARG A 71 2.14 -10.46 14.95
N LEU A 72 1.70 -11.03 16.06
CA LEU A 72 1.14 -10.26 17.16
C LEU A 72 2.27 -9.73 18.03
N PHE A 73 2.25 -8.44 18.39
CA PHE A 73 3.31 -7.82 19.18
C PHE A 73 2.75 -6.82 20.19
N ASP A 74 3.44 -6.69 21.31
CA ASP A 74 3.15 -5.67 22.31
C ASP A 74 3.49 -4.27 21.76
N GLU A 75 2.51 -3.39 21.70
CA GLU A 75 2.65 -2.05 21.09
C GLU A 75 3.69 -1.17 21.81
N LYS A 76 3.87 -1.37 23.10
CA LYS A 76 4.80 -0.58 23.91
C LYS A 76 6.25 -1.03 23.77
N THR A 77 6.48 -2.34 23.70
CA THR A 77 7.83 -2.94 23.69
C THR A 77 8.27 -3.41 22.32
N ASN A 78 7.35 -3.54 21.37
CA ASN A 78 7.52 -4.19 20.06
C ASN A 78 8.00 -5.65 20.14
N GLN A 79 7.82 -6.28 21.30
CA GLN A 79 8.15 -7.71 21.45
C GLN A 79 7.01 -8.57 20.92
N THR A 80 7.38 -9.65 20.24
CA THR A 80 6.39 -10.64 19.74
C THR A 80 5.75 -11.35 20.93
N ILE A 81 4.42 -11.42 20.93
CA ILE A 81 3.63 -12.15 21.93
C ILE A 81 3.67 -13.62 21.55
N GLN A 82 4.17 -14.46 22.46
CA GLN A 82 4.36 -15.90 22.22
C GLN A 82 3.08 -16.71 22.49
N HIS A 83 3.07 -17.98 22.08
CA HIS A 83 1.96 -18.90 22.24
C HIS A 83 0.63 -18.31 21.76
N THR A 84 0.68 -17.67 20.57
CA THR A 84 -0.49 -17.02 20.00
C THR A 84 -1.33 -18.02 19.21
N THR A 85 -2.62 -18.08 19.56
CA THR A 85 -3.63 -18.83 18.81
C THR A 85 -4.47 -17.87 17.99
N TYR A 86 -4.36 -17.98 16.67
CA TYR A 86 -5.09 -17.20 15.70
C TYR A 86 -6.27 -18.00 15.14
N GLN A 87 -7.44 -17.41 15.04
CA GLN A 87 -8.45 -17.84 14.09
C GLN A 87 -8.36 -16.92 12.89
N ILE A 88 -8.18 -17.49 11.71
CA ILE A 88 -7.97 -16.74 10.48
C ILE A 88 -9.00 -17.15 9.44
N SER A 89 -9.74 -16.15 8.96
CA SER A 89 -10.65 -16.28 7.83
C SER A 89 -10.13 -15.43 6.68
N ILE A 90 -9.91 -16.03 5.51
CA ILE A 90 -9.42 -15.35 4.31
C ILE A 90 -10.49 -15.43 3.24
N THR A 91 -10.93 -14.26 2.74
CA THR A 91 -11.85 -14.16 1.60
C THR A 91 -11.19 -13.36 0.46
N LYS A 92 -11.59 -13.62 -0.79
CA LYS A 92 -11.19 -12.79 -1.92
C LYS A 92 -12.17 -11.64 -2.10
N GLY A 93 -11.64 -10.42 -2.26
CA GLY A 93 -12.46 -9.21 -2.39
C GLY A 93 -12.91 -8.67 -1.04
N SER A 94 -13.82 -7.72 -1.08
CA SER A 94 -14.29 -6.96 0.09
C SER A 94 -15.78 -7.15 0.40
N SER A 95 -16.43 -8.13 -0.23
CA SER A 95 -17.84 -8.44 0.05
C SER A 95 -17.95 -9.31 1.31
N PRO A 96 -18.79 -8.94 2.29
CA PRO A 96 -18.95 -9.69 3.52
C PRO A 96 -19.63 -11.07 3.34
N ASP A 97 -20.32 -11.27 2.22
CA ASP A 97 -21.10 -12.51 1.95
C ASP A 97 -20.30 -13.59 1.23
N GLN A 98 -19.00 -13.37 1.01
CA GLN A 98 -18.17 -14.36 0.32
C GLN A 98 -17.77 -15.50 1.26
N ARG A 99 -17.80 -16.73 0.73
CA ARG A 99 -17.30 -17.88 1.47
C ARG A 99 -15.80 -17.75 1.67
N PRO A 100 -15.30 -17.96 2.90
CA PRO A 100 -13.86 -17.99 3.14
C PRO A 100 -13.17 -19.08 2.33
N ILE A 101 -12.01 -18.72 1.76
CA ILE A 101 -11.09 -19.67 1.13
C ILE A 101 -10.38 -20.48 2.21
N VAL A 102 -9.99 -19.80 3.29
CA VAL A 102 -9.43 -20.39 4.52
C VAL A 102 -10.30 -19.92 5.68
N ASN A 103 -10.61 -20.83 6.60
CA ASN A 103 -11.23 -20.48 7.88
C ASN A 103 -10.83 -21.56 8.89
N ASP A 104 -9.76 -21.31 9.64
CA ASP A 104 -9.25 -22.29 10.58
C ASP A 104 -8.50 -21.63 11.76
N PHE A 105 -8.17 -22.46 12.78
CA PHE A 105 -7.36 -22.06 13.91
C PHE A 105 -5.91 -22.48 13.72
N PHE A 106 -4.99 -21.59 14.08
CA PHE A 106 -3.56 -21.78 13.96
C PHE A 106 -2.89 -21.40 15.27
N HIS A 107 -1.98 -22.23 15.76
CA HIS A 107 -1.19 -21.96 16.95
C HIS A 107 0.28 -21.81 16.64
N ALA A 108 0.89 -20.71 17.07
CA ALA A 108 2.30 -20.41 16.90
C ALA A 108 2.98 -20.20 18.25
N HIS A 109 3.83 -21.14 18.68
CA HIS A 109 4.54 -21.07 19.96
C HIS A 109 5.47 -19.85 20.06
N ASN A 110 6.13 -19.48 18.97
CA ASN A 110 7.01 -18.31 18.90
C ASN A 110 6.27 -17.00 18.59
N GLY A 111 4.94 -17.05 18.49
CA GLY A 111 4.07 -15.89 18.22
C GLY A 111 4.10 -15.38 16.77
N VAL A 112 4.91 -15.97 15.89
CA VAL A 112 4.95 -15.66 14.45
C VAL A 112 4.36 -16.82 13.67
N LEU A 113 3.26 -16.59 12.96
CA LEU A 113 2.65 -17.56 12.08
C LEU A 113 2.98 -17.23 10.62
N LYS A 114 3.46 -18.21 9.88
CA LYS A 114 3.62 -18.15 8.42
C LYS A 114 2.76 -19.22 7.77
N LEU A 115 1.73 -18.81 7.08
CA LEU A 115 0.99 -19.70 6.19
C LEU A 115 1.78 -19.81 4.89
N LYS A 116 2.62 -20.85 4.79
CA LYS A 116 3.42 -21.14 3.58
C LYS A 116 2.51 -21.64 2.48
N ILE A 117 2.59 -21.03 1.32
CA ILE A 117 1.74 -21.34 0.18
C ILE A 117 2.52 -22.18 -0.80
N GLU A 118 2.02 -23.40 -1.07
CA GLU A 118 2.42 -24.22 -2.22
C GLU A 118 1.38 -23.99 -3.33
N PRO A 119 1.66 -23.06 -4.27
CA PRO A 119 0.65 -22.61 -5.22
C PRO A 119 0.39 -23.70 -6.26
N MET A 120 -0.86 -24.16 -6.33
CA MET A 120 -1.30 -25.12 -7.34
C MET A 120 -2.81 -25.01 -7.58
N PRO A 121 -3.28 -25.29 -8.81
CA PRO A 121 -4.71 -25.36 -9.05
C PRO A 121 -5.32 -26.58 -8.34
N GLY A 122 -6.62 -26.51 -8.03
CA GLY A 122 -7.38 -27.61 -7.44
C GLY A 122 -7.98 -27.25 -6.07
N GLU A 123 -8.19 -28.26 -5.25
CA GLU A 123 -8.74 -28.08 -3.90
C GLU A 123 -7.66 -27.60 -2.93
N LEU A 124 -8.08 -26.75 -2.00
CA LEU A 124 -7.21 -26.25 -0.95
C LEU A 124 -7.08 -27.29 0.18
N SER A 125 -5.87 -27.54 0.63
CA SER A 125 -5.58 -28.35 1.79
C SER A 125 -4.60 -27.65 2.73
N VAL A 126 -4.86 -27.72 4.03
CA VAL A 126 -3.98 -27.20 5.07
C VAL A 126 -3.30 -28.38 5.74
N LEU A 127 -1.96 -28.37 5.75
CA LEU A 127 -1.13 -29.45 6.21
C LEU A 127 -0.48 -29.09 7.55
N GLY A 128 -0.58 -29.99 8.52
CA GLY A 128 0.02 -29.84 9.86
C GLY A 128 -0.68 -30.69 10.89
N ASP A 129 -0.02 -30.85 12.03
CA ASP A 129 -0.61 -31.52 13.19
C ASP A 129 -1.62 -30.59 13.87
N ARG A 130 -2.71 -31.15 14.37
CA ARG A 130 -3.74 -30.39 15.06
C ARG A 130 -3.71 -30.69 16.54
N ASP A 131 -3.53 -29.65 17.35
CA ASP A 131 -3.68 -29.78 18.81
C ASP A 131 -5.13 -30.08 19.16
N PRO A 132 -5.39 -31.21 19.86
CA PRO A 132 -6.76 -31.62 20.18
C PRO A 132 -7.44 -30.73 21.22
N PHE A 133 -6.67 -30.01 22.05
CA PHE A 133 -7.22 -29.14 23.09
C PHE A 133 -7.69 -27.80 22.53
N GLN A 134 -6.87 -27.17 21.71
CA GLN A 134 -7.19 -25.88 21.07
C GLN A 134 -7.94 -26.05 19.74
N ASN A 135 -7.97 -27.26 19.20
CA ASN A 135 -8.45 -27.56 17.86
C ASN A 135 -7.76 -26.70 16.78
N ALA A 136 -6.50 -26.36 17.00
CA ALA A 136 -5.69 -25.49 16.17
C ALA A 136 -4.59 -26.25 15.45
N LEU A 137 -4.29 -25.90 14.21
CA LEU A 137 -3.12 -26.40 13.48
C LEU A 137 -1.86 -25.79 14.10
N VAL A 138 -0.95 -26.63 14.55
CA VAL A 138 0.27 -26.22 15.23
C VAL A 138 1.36 -25.91 14.20
N ALA A 139 1.87 -24.68 14.25
CA ALA A 139 3.00 -24.30 13.42
C ALA A 139 4.27 -25.06 13.84
N ASP A 140 5.12 -25.36 12.87
CA ASP A 140 6.44 -25.91 13.14
C ASP A 140 7.31 -24.95 14.00
N PRO A 141 8.50 -25.38 14.49
CA PRO A 141 9.37 -24.48 15.25
C PRO A 141 9.79 -23.20 14.54
N GLY A 142 9.70 -23.16 13.20
CA GLY A 142 9.92 -21.97 12.37
C GLY A 142 8.69 -21.08 12.21
N GLY A 143 7.56 -21.46 12.83
CA GLY A 143 6.29 -20.76 12.74
C GLY A 143 5.49 -21.09 11.47
N ASN A 144 5.80 -22.16 10.74
CA ASN A 144 5.19 -22.44 9.45
C ASN A 144 4.03 -23.45 9.57
N VAL A 145 2.95 -23.18 8.82
CA VAL A 145 1.88 -24.12 8.45
C VAL A 145 1.78 -24.09 6.93
N VAL A 146 1.71 -25.24 6.28
CA VAL A 146 1.69 -25.33 4.81
C VAL A 146 0.26 -25.35 4.31
N ILE A 147 -0.05 -24.45 3.37
CA ILE A 147 -1.29 -24.43 2.61
C ILE A 147 -0.98 -24.79 1.16
N ARG A 148 -1.55 -25.87 0.68
CA ARG A 148 -1.42 -26.33 -0.70
C ARG A 148 -2.73 -26.05 -1.43
N GLY A 149 -2.66 -25.35 -2.57
CA GLY A 149 -3.86 -25.04 -3.35
C GLY A 149 -3.82 -23.65 -4.02
N PRO A 150 -4.99 -23.16 -4.47
CA PRO A 150 -5.07 -21.92 -5.26
C PRO A 150 -5.05 -20.64 -4.43
N LEU A 151 -4.73 -20.69 -3.13
CA LEU A 151 -4.67 -19.48 -2.29
C LEU A 151 -3.71 -18.45 -2.90
N LEU A 152 -4.17 -17.22 -3.09
CA LEU A 152 -3.44 -16.09 -3.68
C LEU A 152 -3.00 -16.27 -5.16
N LEU A 153 -3.34 -17.37 -5.84
CA LEU A 153 -3.04 -17.53 -7.28
C LEU A 153 -3.87 -16.61 -8.16
N ASP A 154 -5.07 -16.29 -7.74
CA ASP A 154 -5.89 -15.27 -8.36
C ASP A 154 -5.52 -13.92 -7.78
N GLY A 155 -4.85 -13.07 -8.54
CA GLY A 155 -4.54 -11.70 -8.13
C GLY A 155 -5.79 -10.92 -7.71
N GLY A 156 -5.60 -9.87 -6.95
CA GLY A 156 -6.65 -9.00 -6.44
C GLY A 156 -6.58 -8.74 -4.95
N LEU A 157 -7.61 -8.12 -4.42
CA LEU A 157 -7.75 -7.78 -3.00
C LEU A 157 -8.21 -9.01 -2.21
N TYR A 158 -7.56 -9.26 -1.08
CA TYR A 158 -7.93 -10.29 -0.10
C TYR A 158 -8.26 -9.64 1.24
N HIS A 159 -9.31 -10.10 1.88
CA HIS A 159 -9.69 -9.72 3.22
C HIS A 159 -9.27 -10.83 4.20
N PHE A 160 -8.52 -10.44 5.20
CA PHE A 160 -8.08 -11.28 6.31
C PHE A 160 -8.83 -10.83 7.57
N HIS A 161 -9.73 -11.65 8.06
CA HIS A 161 -10.35 -11.48 9.38
C HIS A 161 -9.61 -12.36 10.37
N ILE A 162 -9.04 -11.76 11.40
CA ILE A 162 -8.19 -12.43 12.38
C ILE A 162 -8.73 -12.20 13.78
N GLU A 163 -9.00 -13.28 14.52
CA GLU A 163 -9.33 -13.21 15.92
C GLU A 163 -8.22 -13.88 16.76
N ILE A 164 -7.88 -13.30 17.91
CA ILE A 164 -6.87 -13.85 18.80
C ILE A 164 -7.53 -14.60 19.93
N PHE A 165 -7.36 -15.92 19.96
CA PHE A 165 -7.98 -16.81 20.93
C PHE A 165 -7.08 -17.22 22.08
N GLY A 166 -5.77 -17.02 21.99
CA GLY A 166 -4.84 -17.34 23.07
C GLY A 166 -3.52 -16.62 22.94
N ILE A 167 -2.88 -16.35 24.08
CA ILE A 167 -1.55 -15.73 24.18
C ILE A 167 -0.77 -16.26 25.39
N ASP A 168 0.56 -16.07 25.38
CA ASP A 168 1.50 -16.30 26.47
C ASP A 168 1.69 -17.76 26.91
N ASN A 169 0.69 -18.61 26.83
CA ASN A 169 0.77 -20.04 27.06
C ASN A 169 -0.43 -20.77 26.46
N ASP A 170 -0.31 -22.08 26.22
CA ASP A 170 -1.29 -22.90 25.52
C ASP A 170 -2.64 -23.05 26.25
N ARG A 171 -2.72 -22.63 27.50
CA ARG A 171 -3.94 -22.74 28.34
C ARG A 171 -4.63 -21.40 28.54
N ASN A 172 -4.02 -20.30 28.15
CA ASN A 172 -4.60 -18.97 28.23
C ASN A 172 -5.46 -18.71 26.99
N ILE A 173 -6.72 -19.15 27.05
CA ILE A 173 -7.66 -19.08 25.94
C ILE A 173 -8.74 -18.05 26.26
N PHE A 174 -8.98 -17.12 25.35
CA PHE A 174 -10.06 -16.15 25.43
C PHE A 174 -11.40 -16.78 25.07
N LYS A 175 -12.47 -16.27 25.68
CA LYS A 175 -13.80 -16.57 25.19
C LYS A 175 -14.04 -15.86 23.84
N PRO A 176 -14.93 -16.38 22.98
CA PRO A 176 -15.20 -15.76 21.68
C PRO A 176 -15.63 -14.30 21.73
N GLU A 177 -16.38 -13.92 22.79
CA GLU A 177 -16.79 -12.53 23.02
C GLU A 177 -15.67 -11.60 23.45
N ASP A 178 -14.61 -12.14 24.04
CA ASP A 178 -13.43 -11.39 24.53
C ASP A 178 -12.25 -11.44 23.56
N ALA A 179 -12.34 -12.24 22.50
CA ALA A 179 -11.29 -12.40 21.50
C ALA A 179 -11.09 -11.09 20.71
N PRO A 180 -9.90 -10.47 20.74
CA PRO A 180 -9.60 -9.29 19.93
C PRO A 180 -9.67 -9.61 18.44
N LYS A 181 -10.24 -8.69 17.67
CA LYS A 181 -10.50 -8.84 16.24
C LYS A 181 -9.73 -7.81 15.44
N PHE A 182 -9.19 -8.27 14.31
CA PHE A 182 -8.46 -7.45 13.36
C PHE A 182 -8.95 -7.75 11.94
N ASP A 183 -9.04 -6.72 11.12
CA ASP A 183 -9.38 -6.84 9.71
C ASP A 183 -8.29 -6.19 8.86
N SER A 184 -7.70 -6.96 7.95
CA SER A 184 -6.67 -6.52 7.01
C SER A 184 -7.12 -6.74 5.57
N TYR A 185 -6.76 -5.79 4.70
CA TYR A 185 -7.06 -5.86 3.27
C TYR A 185 -5.75 -5.75 2.48
N LEU A 186 -5.24 -6.89 2.05
CA LEU A 186 -3.98 -6.98 1.30
C LEU A 186 -4.23 -7.44 -0.13
N SER A 187 -3.34 -7.02 -1.03
CA SER A 187 -3.45 -7.27 -2.47
C SER A 187 -2.36 -8.19 -2.99
N VAL A 188 -2.70 -8.97 -4.00
CA VAL A 188 -1.77 -9.76 -4.81
C VAL A 188 -1.90 -9.31 -6.25
N GLY A 189 -0.77 -9.05 -6.93
CA GLY A 189 -0.77 -8.63 -8.31
C GLY A 189 -1.25 -9.73 -9.26
N ASP A 190 -2.21 -9.40 -10.11
CA ASP A 190 -2.62 -10.19 -11.26
C ASP A 190 -1.85 -9.72 -12.50
N VAL A 191 -1.18 -10.63 -13.20
CA VAL A 191 -0.29 -10.29 -14.31
C VAL A 191 -0.96 -10.62 -15.65
N PHE A 192 -1.22 -9.58 -16.41
CA PHE A 192 -1.78 -9.66 -17.76
C PHE A 192 -0.73 -9.29 -18.80
N LYS A 193 -0.53 -10.14 -19.81
CA LYS A 193 0.45 -9.92 -20.90
C LYS A 193 -0.29 -9.73 -22.21
N GLU A 194 0.07 -8.70 -22.96
CA GLU A 194 -0.53 -8.35 -24.24
C GLU A 194 0.53 -7.86 -25.24
N ASN A 195 0.28 -8.11 -26.52
CA ASN A 195 1.12 -7.61 -27.60
C ASN A 195 0.43 -6.40 -28.26
N LEU A 196 1.04 -5.23 -28.12
CA LEU A 196 0.58 -4.03 -28.82
C LEU A 196 1.14 -4.03 -30.24
N THR A 197 0.28 -3.90 -31.26
CA THR A 197 0.72 -3.78 -32.65
C THR A 197 0.63 -2.31 -33.09
N TYR A 198 1.77 -1.73 -33.48
CA TYR A 198 1.86 -0.38 -34.00
C TYR A 198 2.80 -0.32 -35.20
N ASN A 199 2.36 0.25 -36.32
CA ASN A 199 3.12 0.36 -37.57
C ASN A 199 3.74 -0.98 -38.04
N GLY A 200 2.98 -2.09 -37.88
CA GLY A 200 3.42 -3.44 -38.24
C GLY A 200 4.48 -4.07 -37.32
N LYS A 201 4.81 -3.44 -36.19
CA LYS A 201 5.70 -3.97 -35.18
C LYS A 201 4.93 -4.33 -33.92
N GLU A 202 5.29 -5.44 -33.29
CA GLU A 202 4.72 -5.90 -32.01
C GLU A 202 5.59 -5.49 -30.84
N TYR A 203 4.93 -5.10 -29.75
CA TYR A 203 5.55 -4.68 -28.49
C TYR A 203 4.91 -5.46 -27.35
N ASN A 204 5.70 -6.31 -26.69
CA ASN A 204 5.27 -7.08 -25.53
C ASN A 204 5.06 -6.14 -24.35
N THR A 205 3.84 -6.05 -23.88
CA THR A 205 3.42 -5.18 -22.79
C THR A 205 2.92 -6.03 -21.63
N THR A 206 3.18 -5.60 -20.41
CA THR A 206 2.69 -6.26 -19.20
C THR A 206 1.87 -5.27 -18.40
N LEU A 207 0.67 -5.66 -18.02
CA LEU A 207 -0.18 -4.92 -17.10
C LEU A 207 -0.31 -5.74 -15.81
N ILE A 208 -0.11 -5.11 -14.66
CA ILE A 208 -0.27 -5.73 -13.34
C ILE A 208 -1.34 -4.95 -12.59
N SER A 209 -2.40 -5.63 -12.19
CA SER A 209 -3.43 -5.09 -11.33
C SER A 209 -3.29 -5.64 -9.92
N TYR A 210 -3.28 -4.76 -8.93
CA TYR A 210 -3.24 -5.14 -7.52
C TYR A 210 -4.62 -5.03 -6.84
N TYR A 211 -5.69 -4.91 -7.60
CA TYR A 211 -7.04 -4.80 -7.04
C TYR A 211 -7.97 -5.93 -7.48
N ASP A 212 -8.08 -6.17 -8.79
CA ASP A 212 -8.89 -7.26 -9.36
C ASP A 212 -8.37 -7.63 -10.77
N LYS A 213 -8.93 -8.67 -11.38
CA LYS A 213 -8.53 -9.16 -12.70
C LYS A 213 -8.81 -8.15 -13.78
N ILE A 214 -7.83 -7.95 -14.66
CA ILE A 214 -7.98 -7.13 -15.86
C ILE A 214 -8.95 -7.80 -16.83
N ARG A 215 -9.78 -6.97 -17.43
CA ARG A 215 -10.71 -7.33 -18.50
C ARG A 215 -10.64 -6.30 -19.62
N ASN A 216 -11.05 -6.70 -20.81
CA ASN A 216 -11.26 -5.80 -21.95
C ASN A 216 -10.05 -4.88 -22.24
N PHE A 217 -8.83 -5.45 -22.20
CA PHE A 217 -7.66 -4.70 -22.64
C PHE A 217 -7.78 -4.40 -24.16
N ASN A 218 -7.55 -3.14 -24.54
CA ASN A 218 -7.58 -2.69 -25.92
C ASN A 218 -6.49 -1.65 -26.19
N PHE A 219 -5.89 -1.72 -27.37
CA PHE A 219 -4.95 -0.72 -27.86
C PHE A 219 -5.41 -0.15 -29.20
N GLU A 220 -5.80 1.12 -29.20
CA GLU A 220 -6.17 1.84 -30.43
C GLU A 220 -4.90 2.48 -31.04
N ALA A 221 -4.28 1.78 -31.99
CA ALA A 221 -3.00 2.16 -32.58
C ALA A 221 -3.02 3.54 -33.27
N SER A 222 -4.14 3.90 -33.93
CA SER A 222 -4.29 5.18 -34.62
C SER A 222 -4.21 6.40 -33.71
N LYS A 223 -4.57 6.23 -32.42
CA LYS A 223 -4.56 7.27 -31.38
C LYS A 223 -3.51 7.05 -30.31
N LEU A 224 -2.80 5.91 -30.35
CA LEU A 224 -1.87 5.48 -29.30
C LEU A 224 -2.55 5.38 -27.92
N VAL A 225 -3.82 4.96 -27.88
CA VAL A 225 -4.58 4.84 -26.63
C VAL A 225 -4.58 3.39 -26.17
N ALA A 226 -4.02 3.13 -25.02
CA ALA A 226 -4.21 1.89 -24.28
C ALA A 226 -5.40 2.07 -23.31
N SER A 227 -6.27 1.07 -23.22
CA SER A 227 -7.38 1.06 -22.28
C SER A 227 -7.62 -0.33 -21.73
N TRP A 228 -8.06 -0.41 -20.48
CA TRP A 228 -8.44 -1.67 -19.81
C TRP A 228 -9.49 -1.41 -18.76
N GLU A 229 -10.09 -2.48 -18.30
CA GLU A 229 -11.13 -2.44 -17.28
C GLU A 229 -10.87 -3.52 -16.23
N MET A 230 -11.33 -3.26 -15.01
CA MET A 230 -11.42 -4.26 -13.94
C MET A 230 -12.77 -4.14 -13.23
N PRO A 231 -13.28 -5.21 -12.59
CA PRO A 231 -14.45 -5.12 -11.73
C PRO A 231 -14.22 -4.14 -10.58
N PHE A 232 -15.21 -3.28 -10.32
CA PHE A 232 -15.15 -2.35 -9.21
C PHE A 232 -16.54 -2.01 -8.69
N ASP A 233 -16.76 -2.18 -7.39
CA ASP A 233 -18.02 -1.79 -6.74
C ASP A 233 -17.94 -0.34 -6.26
N TRP A 234 -18.70 0.54 -6.93
CA TRP A 234 -18.78 1.97 -6.66
C TRP A 234 -19.67 2.35 -5.47
N ASN A 235 -20.11 1.39 -4.66
CA ASN A 235 -20.93 1.68 -3.48
C ASN A 235 -20.17 2.55 -2.46
N LEU A 236 -20.64 3.79 -2.28
CA LEU A 236 -20.01 4.78 -1.40
C LEU A 236 -19.90 4.33 0.06
N SER A 237 -20.90 3.61 0.56
CA SER A 237 -20.88 3.12 1.95
C SER A 237 -19.77 2.10 2.15
N ARG A 238 -19.61 1.18 1.19
CA ARG A 238 -18.53 0.21 1.16
C ARG A 238 -17.16 0.90 1.05
N ILE A 239 -16.98 1.83 0.09
CA ILE A 239 -15.71 2.55 -0.10
C ILE A 239 -15.31 3.30 1.19
N LYS A 240 -16.28 3.87 1.91
CA LYS A 240 -16.03 4.53 3.20
C LYS A 240 -15.62 3.57 4.31
N ALA A 241 -16.16 2.35 4.31
CA ALA A 241 -15.96 1.36 5.38
C ALA A 241 -14.62 0.64 5.28
N VAL A 242 -14.07 0.43 4.06
CA VAL A 242 -12.84 -0.33 3.86
C VAL A 242 -11.65 0.59 3.57
N ASN A 243 -10.45 0.12 3.89
CA ASN A 243 -9.23 0.77 3.43
C ASN A 243 -8.94 0.26 2.00
N ILE A 244 -9.08 1.16 1.03
CA ILE A 244 -9.03 0.82 -0.39
C ILE A 244 -7.95 1.65 -1.08
N PHE A 245 -7.11 0.96 -1.84
CA PHE A 245 -6.10 1.53 -2.70
C PHE A 245 -6.10 0.76 -4.01
N VAL A 246 -6.14 1.45 -5.14
CA VAL A 246 -6.09 0.84 -6.46
C VAL A 246 -4.76 1.17 -7.09
N HIS A 247 -3.99 0.15 -7.39
CA HIS A 247 -2.69 0.26 -8.03
C HIS A 247 -2.67 -0.61 -9.31
N GLU A 248 -2.39 0.05 -10.42
CA GLU A 248 -2.18 -0.57 -11.73
C GLU A 248 -0.80 -0.21 -12.25
N GLU A 249 -0.08 -1.17 -12.80
CA GLU A 249 1.23 -0.95 -13.44
C GLU A 249 1.18 -1.36 -14.91
N LEU A 250 1.36 -0.42 -15.82
CA LEU A 250 1.55 -0.71 -17.23
C LEU A 250 3.04 -0.64 -17.57
N LYS A 251 3.62 -1.77 -17.98
CA LYS A 251 5.03 -1.91 -18.41
C LYS A 251 5.10 -1.94 -19.91
N VAL A 252 5.58 -0.87 -20.52
CA VAL A 252 5.72 -0.72 -21.97
C VAL A 252 7.20 -0.82 -22.35
N PRO A 253 7.61 -1.65 -23.33
CA PRO A 253 9.01 -1.74 -23.68
C PRO A 253 9.58 -0.40 -24.20
N LYS A 254 10.80 -0.04 -23.77
CA LYS A 254 11.47 1.20 -24.20
C LYS A 254 11.70 1.29 -25.70
N SER A 255 11.66 0.16 -26.40
CA SER A 255 11.70 0.13 -27.87
C SER A 255 10.43 0.68 -28.53
N PHE A 256 9.33 0.86 -27.76
CA PHE A 256 8.12 1.56 -28.20
C PHE A 256 8.31 3.07 -27.95
N THR A 257 8.99 3.72 -28.89
CA THR A 257 9.48 5.10 -28.73
C THR A 257 8.37 6.13 -28.55
N GLU A 258 7.18 5.88 -29.07
CA GLU A 258 6.01 6.75 -28.91
C GLU A 258 5.56 6.85 -27.46
N PHE A 259 5.76 5.80 -26.67
CA PHE A 259 5.51 5.81 -25.22
C PHE A 259 6.76 6.22 -24.44
N SER A 260 7.93 5.71 -24.78
CA SER A 260 9.14 5.87 -23.95
C SER A 260 9.80 7.24 -24.06
N ASN A 261 9.53 8.00 -25.15
CA ASN A 261 10.12 9.32 -25.38
C ASN A 261 9.34 10.47 -24.72
N THR A 262 8.19 10.19 -24.09
CA THR A 262 7.42 11.20 -23.36
C THR A 262 7.39 10.89 -21.87
N THR A 263 7.22 11.93 -21.07
CA THR A 263 6.94 11.84 -19.62
C THR A 263 5.57 12.42 -19.29
N VAL A 264 4.82 12.83 -20.31
CA VAL A 264 3.50 13.43 -20.16
C VAL A 264 2.47 12.54 -20.86
N PHE A 265 1.46 12.15 -20.09
CA PHE A 265 0.37 11.29 -20.54
C PHE A 265 -0.98 11.93 -20.25
N ASN A 266 -1.91 11.76 -21.18
CA ASN A 266 -3.32 11.95 -20.90
C ASN A 266 -3.86 10.63 -20.34
N ALA A 267 -4.17 10.63 -19.06
CA ALA A 267 -4.64 9.47 -18.32
C ALA A 267 -6.01 9.74 -17.71
N THR A 268 -6.91 8.77 -17.79
CA THR A 268 -8.24 8.91 -17.19
C THR A 268 -8.65 7.65 -16.44
N VAL A 269 -9.55 7.82 -15.47
CA VAL A 269 -10.30 6.75 -14.84
C VAL A 269 -11.79 7.05 -14.99
N ASN A 270 -12.54 6.15 -15.61
CA ASN A 270 -13.93 6.34 -16.02
C ASN A 270 -14.17 7.71 -16.70
N GLY A 271 -13.27 8.06 -17.64
CA GLY A 271 -13.31 9.33 -18.37
C GLY A 271 -12.86 10.57 -17.57
N GLN A 272 -12.63 10.47 -16.27
CA GLN A 272 -12.14 11.58 -15.45
C GLN A 272 -10.61 11.66 -15.47
N PRO A 273 -10.02 12.82 -15.74
CA PRO A 273 -8.56 12.99 -15.78
C PRO A 273 -7.89 12.63 -14.45
N VAL A 274 -6.79 11.90 -14.52
CA VAL A 274 -5.89 11.62 -13.39
C VAL A 274 -4.49 12.13 -13.71
N SER A 275 -3.85 12.76 -12.74
CA SER A 275 -2.53 13.37 -12.88
C SER A 275 -1.85 13.54 -11.52
N GLY A 276 -0.64 14.10 -11.52
CA GLY A 276 0.12 14.31 -10.28
C GLY A 276 0.40 12.98 -9.59
N ARG A 277 0.14 12.90 -8.29
CA ARG A 277 0.40 11.69 -7.48
C ARG A 277 -0.37 10.44 -7.91
N ALA A 278 -1.53 10.61 -8.58
CA ALA A 278 -2.35 9.49 -9.03
C ALA A 278 -1.83 8.84 -10.32
N LEU A 279 -0.84 9.44 -10.98
CA LEU A 279 -0.18 8.93 -12.18
C LEU A 279 1.33 9.09 -12.04
N ALA A 280 2.04 8.03 -11.73
CA ALA A 280 3.49 8.06 -11.64
C ALA A 280 4.13 7.41 -12.88
N ILE A 281 5.18 8.06 -13.40
CA ILE A 281 5.93 7.59 -14.57
C ILE A 281 7.33 7.20 -14.10
N ASP A 282 7.71 5.95 -14.29
CA ASP A 282 9.01 5.41 -13.89
C ASP A 282 9.77 4.86 -15.12
N PRO A 283 10.64 5.66 -15.72
CA PRO A 283 11.48 5.22 -16.83
C PRO A 283 12.78 4.51 -16.40
N PHE A 284 13.04 4.35 -15.10
CA PHE A 284 14.35 3.97 -14.60
C PHE A 284 14.40 2.63 -13.85
N SER A 285 13.33 2.20 -13.22
CA SER A 285 13.30 0.93 -12.45
C SER A 285 13.45 -0.31 -13.31
N SER A 286 13.34 -0.18 -14.62
CA SER A 286 13.57 -1.26 -15.57
C SER A 286 14.48 -0.80 -16.70
N ASP A 287 15.50 -1.59 -17.04
CA ASP A 287 16.38 -1.30 -18.16
C ASP A 287 15.63 -1.33 -19.50
N ASN A 288 14.61 -2.18 -19.61
CA ASN A 288 13.95 -2.50 -20.87
C ASN A 288 12.52 -1.94 -20.98
N ALA A 289 11.93 -1.43 -19.92
CA ALA A 289 10.55 -0.95 -19.89
C ALA A 289 10.41 0.43 -19.26
N LEU A 290 9.46 1.21 -19.76
CA LEU A 290 8.83 2.32 -19.08
C LEU A 290 7.71 1.75 -18.22
N ILE A 291 7.67 2.09 -16.93
CA ILE A 291 6.59 1.68 -16.02
C ILE A 291 5.70 2.89 -15.74
N ILE A 292 4.41 2.71 -15.90
CA ILE A 292 3.41 3.75 -15.66
C ILE A 292 2.45 3.22 -14.61
N HIS A 293 2.35 3.93 -13.47
CA HIS A 293 1.53 3.54 -12.34
C HIS A 293 0.28 4.43 -12.24
N TYR A 294 -0.88 3.80 -12.08
CA TYR A 294 -2.06 4.46 -11.52
C TYR A 294 -2.10 4.15 -10.03
N LEU A 295 -2.13 5.20 -9.21
CA LEU A 295 -2.04 5.12 -7.75
C LEU A 295 -3.24 5.85 -7.14
N LEU A 296 -4.42 5.20 -7.15
CA LEU A 296 -5.66 5.81 -6.68
C LEU A 296 -5.85 5.54 -5.19
N THR A 297 -5.77 6.59 -4.40
CA THR A 297 -6.05 6.53 -2.97
C THR A 297 -7.56 6.44 -2.71
N LYS A 298 -7.95 6.08 -1.49
CA LYS A 298 -9.34 6.10 -1.04
C LYS A 298 -10.01 7.45 -1.33
N ASN A 299 -9.31 8.58 -1.14
CA ASN A 299 -9.86 9.90 -1.41
C ASN A 299 -10.10 10.15 -2.90
N ASP A 300 -9.21 9.68 -3.78
CA ASP A 300 -9.42 9.77 -5.22
C ASP A 300 -10.62 8.94 -5.65
N ILE A 301 -10.74 7.74 -5.12
CA ILE A 301 -11.85 6.84 -5.37
C ILE A 301 -13.17 7.43 -4.85
N LEU A 302 -13.18 8.05 -3.66
CA LEU A 302 -14.35 8.72 -3.11
C LEU A 302 -14.78 9.91 -3.95
N LYS A 303 -13.84 10.70 -4.50
CA LYS A 303 -14.12 11.79 -5.43
C LYS A 303 -14.81 11.26 -6.70
N LEU A 304 -14.25 10.22 -7.30
CA LEU A 304 -14.82 9.56 -8.49
C LEU A 304 -16.22 9.00 -8.19
N ALA A 305 -16.39 8.27 -7.10
CA ALA A 305 -17.67 7.70 -6.70
C ALA A 305 -18.76 8.75 -6.35
N GLY A 306 -18.36 9.98 -6.03
CA GLY A 306 -19.26 11.12 -5.83
C GLY A 306 -19.77 11.73 -7.14
N MET A 307 -19.19 11.37 -8.28
CA MET A 307 -19.60 11.87 -9.59
C MET A 307 -20.66 10.93 -10.21
N LYS A 308 -21.87 11.43 -10.39
CA LYS A 308 -22.98 10.64 -10.91
C LYS A 308 -22.67 9.99 -12.26
N GLU A 309 -22.00 10.72 -13.16
CA GLU A 309 -21.57 10.25 -14.47
C GLU A 309 -20.63 9.05 -14.39
N VAL A 310 -19.74 9.03 -13.40
CA VAL A 310 -18.81 7.90 -13.17
C VAL A 310 -19.56 6.66 -12.72
N VAL A 311 -20.55 6.80 -11.84
CA VAL A 311 -21.28 5.66 -11.25
C VAL A 311 -22.30 5.09 -12.22
N ASP A 312 -23.07 5.95 -12.89
CA ASP A 312 -24.15 5.52 -13.80
C ASP A 312 -23.58 4.81 -15.05
N ASP A 313 -22.45 5.27 -15.57
CA ASP A 313 -21.81 4.70 -16.76
C ASP A 313 -20.82 3.55 -16.45
N SER A 314 -20.53 3.28 -15.18
CA SER A 314 -19.46 2.37 -14.80
C SER A 314 -19.76 0.88 -14.98
N ASN A 315 -21.05 0.48 -15.01
CA ASN A 315 -21.45 -0.95 -15.03
C ASN A 315 -20.68 -1.83 -14.01
N ASN A 316 -20.41 -1.30 -12.80
CA ASN A 316 -19.57 -1.92 -11.80
C ASN A 316 -18.15 -2.26 -12.32
N THR A 317 -17.59 -1.40 -13.13
CA THR A 317 -16.20 -1.49 -13.60
C THR A 317 -15.45 -0.19 -13.33
N MET A 318 -14.13 -0.31 -13.21
CA MET A 318 -13.21 0.81 -13.27
C MET A 318 -12.45 0.71 -14.59
N LYS A 319 -12.56 1.75 -15.40
CA LYS A 319 -11.97 1.82 -16.74
C LYS A 319 -10.83 2.81 -16.76
N PHE A 320 -9.67 2.34 -17.19
CA PHE A 320 -8.45 3.14 -17.34
C PHE A 320 -8.21 3.46 -18.81
N THR A 321 -7.73 4.66 -19.10
CA THR A 321 -7.20 5.00 -20.43
C THR A 321 -5.89 5.75 -20.27
N LEU A 322 -4.96 5.49 -21.19
CA LEU A 322 -3.64 6.10 -21.21
C LEU A 322 -3.23 6.43 -22.62
N MET A 323 -2.80 7.66 -22.87
CA MET A 323 -2.32 8.14 -24.17
C MET A 323 -1.06 8.99 -23.97
N PRO A 324 0.06 8.70 -24.64
CA PRO A 324 1.25 9.53 -24.60
C PRO A 324 1.00 10.86 -25.34
N ILE A 325 1.52 11.97 -24.79
CA ILE A 325 1.51 13.26 -25.45
C ILE A 325 2.86 13.48 -26.13
N SER A 326 2.91 13.19 -27.42
CA SER A 326 4.15 13.07 -28.20
C SER A 326 4.97 14.37 -28.38
N HIS A 327 4.40 15.53 -28.10
CA HIS A 327 5.06 16.82 -28.29
C HIS A 327 5.24 17.61 -27.00
N ALA A 328 4.95 17.02 -25.84
CA ALA A 328 5.18 17.69 -24.58
C ALA A 328 6.69 17.72 -24.27
N SER A 329 7.20 18.88 -23.91
CA SER A 329 8.56 19.01 -23.36
C SER A 329 8.66 18.17 -22.08
N LYS A 330 9.76 17.45 -21.90
CA LYS A 330 10.03 16.75 -20.63
C LYS A 330 10.01 17.77 -19.48
N GLN A 331 9.25 17.50 -18.45
CA GLN A 331 9.16 18.34 -17.25
C GLN A 331 9.69 17.54 -16.05
N SER A 332 10.34 18.23 -15.12
CA SER A 332 10.70 17.62 -13.84
C SER A 332 9.46 17.17 -13.07
N SER A 333 9.57 16.05 -12.37
CA SER A 333 8.55 15.64 -11.40
C SER A 333 8.45 16.70 -10.30
N SER A 334 7.25 17.21 -10.04
CA SER A 334 6.96 18.06 -8.89
C SER A 334 6.49 17.24 -7.69
N ASP A 335 6.00 16.05 -7.97
CA ASP A 335 5.40 15.14 -7.02
C ASP A 335 5.77 13.70 -7.35
N ILE A 336 6.10 12.94 -6.32
CA ILE A 336 6.40 11.52 -6.40
C ILE A 336 5.69 10.79 -5.26
N THR A 337 5.43 9.50 -5.45
CA THR A 337 4.76 8.68 -4.45
C THR A 337 5.57 7.40 -4.26
N THR A 338 5.63 6.91 -3.02
CA THR A 338 6.25 5.61 -2.75
C THR A 338 5.53 4.50 -3.51
N ASP A 339 6.26 3.47 -3.90
CA ASP A 339 5.82 2.33 -4.70
C ASP A 339 4.60 1.59 -4.12
N PHE A 340 4.33 1.75 -2.81
CA PHE A 340 3.12 1.24 -2.13
C PHE A 340 2.03 2.29 -1.91
N GLY A 341 2.21 3.50 -2.45
CA GLY A 341 1.20 4.55 -2.37
C GLY A 341 0.96 5.13 -0.98
N ALA A 342 1.81 4.82 0.01
CA ALA A 342 1.61 5.27 1.39
C ALA A 342 2.00 6.73 1.61
N ILE A 343 3.11 7.15 1.01
CA ILE A 343 3.70 8.47 1.21
C ILE A 343 3.77 9.20 -0.13
N HIS A 344 3.19 10.39 -0.15
CA HIS A 344 3.33 11.36 -1.22
C HIS A 344 4.41 12.38 -0.85
N ILE A 345 5.26 12.73 -1.81
CA ILE A 345 6.40 13.63 -1.62
C ILE A 345 6.35 14.71 -2.68
N SER A 346 6.10 15.95 -2.26
CA SER A 346 6.22 17.10 -3.14
C SER A 346 7.67 17.59 -3.20
N LEU A 347 8.17 17.83 -4.39
CA LEU A 347 9.54 18.26 -4.69
C LEU A 347 9.54 19.73 -5.12
N ASN A 348 10.13 20.60 -4.29
CA ASN A 348 10.21 22.04 -4.57
C ASN A 348 11.65 22.50 -4.67
N TRP A 349 12.04 22.98 -5.84
CA TRP A 349 13.38 23.47 -6.13
C TRP A 349 13.49 24.99 -5.95
N SER A 350 14.64 25.43 -5.43
CA SER A 350 15.04 26.83 -5.40
C SER A 350 16.50 26.97 -5.81
N PRO A 351 16.80 27.57 -6.99
CA PRO A 351 15.86 28.07 -8.00
C PRO A 351 15.08 26.93 -8.68
N ASN A 352 13.95 27.27 -9.33
CA ASN A 352 13.17 26.35 -10.13
C ASN A 352 13.10 26.86 -11.60
N PRO A 353 13.61 26.12 -12.59
CA PRO A 353 14.35 24.83 -12.47
C PRO A 353 15.72 25.01 -11.80
N PRO A 354 16.30 23.93 -11.24
CA PRO A 354 17.65 23.95 -10.71
C PRO A 354 18.66 24.22 -11.83
N ARG A 355 19.78 24.88 -11.49
CA ARG A 355 20.78 25.28 -12.48
C ARG A 355 21.96 24.30 -12.49
N PRO A 356 22.42 23.87 -13.67
CA PRO A 356 23.62 23.02 -13.78
C PRO A 356 24.84 23.65 -13.14
N GLY A 357 25.61 22.87 -12.40
CA GLY A 357 26.88 23.32 -11.77
C GLY A 357 26.71 24.33 -10.62
N SER A 358 25.49 24.72 -10.29
CA SER A 358 25.20 25.66 -9.20
C SER A 358 24.45 24.95 -8.05
N GLU A 359 24.66 25.44 -6.84
CA GLU A 359 23.93 24.95 -5.67
C GLU A 359 22.44 25.30 -5.79
N SER A 360 21.61 24.32 -5.54
CA SER A 360 20.15 24.43 -5.53
C SER A 360 19.60 23.74 -4.30
N ASN A 361 18.57 24.31 -3.70
CA ASN A 361 17.89 23.70 -2.57
C ASN A 361 16.68 22.91 -3.04
N LEU A 362 16.61 21.65 -2.64
CA LEU A 362 15.44 20.78 -2.81
C LEU A 362 14.71 20.68 -1.48
N THR A 363 13.48 21.18 -1.42
CA THR A 363 12.58 21.00 -0.28
C THR A 363 11.61 19.86 -0.59
N LEU A 364 11.64 18.84 0.27
CA LEU A 364 10.74 17.69 0.24
C LEU A 364 9.66 17.89 1.31
N LYS A 365 8.39 17.75 0.90
CA LYS A 365 7.25 17.72 1.82
C LYS A 365 6.59 16.37 1.73
N PHE A 366 6.61 15.65 2.84
CA PHE A 366 6.00 14.33 2.98
C PHE A 366 4.57 14.48 3.48
N SER A 367 3.65 13.78 2.85
CA SER A 367 2.24 13.74 3.23
C SER A 367 1.70 12.31 3.17
N ASP A 368 0.64 12.06 3.92
CA ASP A 368 -0.09 10.81 3.86
C ASP A 368 -0.86 10.77 2.54
N ALA A 369 -0.46 9.88 1.64
CA ALA A 369 -1.06 9.79 0.31
C ALA A 369 -2.54 9.38 0.35
N GLN A 370 -2.94 8.61 1.36
CA GLN A 370 -4.32 8.14 1.50
C GLN A 370 -5.25 9.21 2.08
N LYS A 371 -4.73 10.05 3.00
CA LYS A 371 -5.50 11.11 3.65
C LYS A 371 -5.44 12.46 2.95
N ASP A 372 -4.51 12.63 2.03
CA ASP A 372 -4.21 13.92 1.41
C ASP A 372 -3.92 15.01 2.45
N SER A 373 -3.21 14.64 3.52
CA SER A 373 -2.93 15.50 4.66
C SER A 373 -1.43 15.52 4.99
N SER A 374 -0.97 16.63 5.56
CA SER A 374 0.42 16.75 6.03
C SER A 374 0.76 15.65 7.03
N LEU A 375 1.95 15.11 6.92
CA LEU A 375 2.47 14.10 7.83
C LEU A 375 3.01 14.79 9.08
N ASN A 376 2.34 14.64 10.21
CA ASN A 376 2.84 15.11 11.51
C ASN A 376 3.82 14.09 12.12
N ALA A 377 4.87 13.79 11.37
CA ALA A 377 5.90 12.84 11.74
C ALA A 377 7.26 13.31 11.27
N ASP A 378 8.31 12.94 12.01
CA ASP A 378 9.67 13.05 11.51
C ASP A 378 9.94 11.86 10.58
N VAL A 379 10.43 12.15 9.38
CA VAL A 379 10.71 11.15 8.35
C VAL A 379 12.22 10.96 8.22
N ASN A 380 12.68 9.72 8.38
CA ASN A 380 14.05 9.34 8.00
C ASN A 380 14.04 8.82 6.56
N TYR A 381 14.89 9.40 5.71
CA TYR A 381 14.94 9.05 4.30
C TYR A 381 16.35 9.11 3.72
N GLY A 382 16.53 8.41 2.60
CA GLY A 382 17.69 8.53 1.69
C GLY A 382 17.29 9.30 0.43
N LEU A 383 18.27 9.92 -0.22
CA LEU A 383 18.11 10.61 -1.49
C LEU A 383 19.22 10.20 -2.44
N VAL A 384 18.88 9.72 -3.62
CA VAL A 384 19.84 9.39 -4.69
C VAL A 384 19.42 10.10 -5.97
N ILE A 385 20.39 10.68 -6.66
CA ILE A 385 20.22 11.25 -8.01
C ILE A 385 21.15 10.49 -8.95
N ARG A 386 20.59 9.93 -10.03
CA ARG A 386 21.32 9.18 -11.07
C ARG A 386 21.19 9.86 -12.42
N SER A 387 22.23 9.79 -13.22
CA SER A 387 22.17 10.18 -14.63
C SER A 387 21.40 9.16 -15.46
N SER A 388 21.06 9.50 -16.70
CA SER A 388 20.27 8.65 -17.61
C SER A 388 20.94 7.31 -17.95
N ASP A 389 22.26 7.19 -17.77
CA ASP A 389 23.02 5.94 -17.89
C ASP A 389 23.10 5.14 -16.58
N GLY A 390 22.35 5.54 -15.54
CA GLY A 390 22.27 4.86 -14.25
C GLY A 390 23.40 5.19 -13.27
N LYS A 391 24.37 6.05 -13.65
CA LYS A 391 25.46 6.44 -12.77
C LYS A 391 24.96 7.34 -11.64
N GLU A 392 25.32 7.00 -10.41
CA GLU A 392 25.02 7.79 -9.24
C GLU A 392 25.83 9.08 -9.22
N ILE A 393 25.13 10.22 -9.19
CA ILE A 393 25.71 11.57 -9.16
C ILE A 393 25.71 12.12 -7.75
N ILE A 394 24.63 11.89 -7.02
CA ILE A 394 24.45 12.33 -5.64
C ILE A 394 23.82 11.16 -4.86
N SER A 395 24.39 10.91 -3.68
CA SER A 395 23.82 9.98 -2.70
C SER A 395 23.92 10.62 -1.32
N LYS A 396 22.80 10.72 -0.66
CA LYS A 396 22.71 11.22 0.72
C LYS A 396 21.82 10.28 1.51
N ASP A 397 22.33 9.81 2.64
CA ASP A 397 21.63 8.86 3.49
C ASP A 397 21.33 9.46 4.87
N ASN A 398 20.36 8.85 5.59
CA ASN A 398 19.96 9.27 6.94
C ASN A 398 19.61 10.77 7.04
N LEU A 399 18.91 11.27 6.02
CA LEU A 399 18.31 12.59 6.06
C LEU A 399 17.05 12.60 6.91
N PHE A 400 16.74 13.75 7.50
CA PHE A 400 15.56 13.91 8.34
C PHE A 400 14.69 15.06 7.84
N ALA A 401 13.40 14.79 7.70
CA ALA A 401 12.37 15.78 7.46
C ALA A 401 11.55 15.95 8.75
N LEU A 402 11.78 17.02 9.49
CA LEU A 402 11.08 17.30 10.74
C LEU A 402 9.64 17.73 10.45
N ASN A 403 8.68 17.11 11.13
CA ASN A 403 7.25 17.32 10.87
C ASN A 403 6.89 17.21 9.37
N GLY A 404 7.49 16.21 8.70
CA GLY A 404 7.25 15.95 7.28
C GLY A 404 7.87 16.95 6.31
N THR A 405 8.79 17.83 6.74
CA THR A 405 9.46 18.76 5.82
C THR A 405 10.97 18.70 5.99
N GLY A 406 11.68 18.48 4.89
CA GLY A 406 13.14 18.46 4.84
C GLY A 406 13.67 19.28 3.67
N THR A 407 14.86 19.90 3.83
CA THR A 407 15.55 20.63 2.75
C THR A 407 16.96 20.11 2.60
N VAL A 408 17.37 19.90 1.34
CA VAL A 408 18.70 19.39 1.00
C VAL A 408 19.32 20.28 -0.05
N SER A 409 20.55 20.76 0.21
CA SER A 409 21.35 21.49 -0.79
C SER A 409 22.10 20.51 -1.69
N LEU A 410 21.99 20.70 -2.99
CA LEU A 410 22.49 19.81 -4.03
C LEU A 410 23.13 20.61 -5.17
N THR A 411 24.17 20.04 -5.80
CA THR A 411 24.75 20.56 -7.03
C THR A 411 24.75 19.45 -8.07
N ILE A 412 23.93 19.60 -9.13
CA ILE A 412 23.90 18.68 -10.26
C ILE A 412 24.79 19.26 -11.35
N PRO A 413 25.84 18.54 -11.80
CA PRO A 413 26.97 19.17 -12.50
C PRO A 413 26.67 19.65 -13.92
N VAL A 414 25.80 18.97 -14.66
CA VAL A 414 25.55 19.26 -16.08
C VAL A 414 24.07 19.26 -16.42
N SER A 415 23.71 19.86 -17.56
CA SER A 415 22.35 19.79 -18.12
C SER A 415 21.98 18.35 -18.48
N GLY A 416 20.71 18.01 -18.39
CA GLY A 416 20.24 16.67 -18.75
C GLY A 416 19.01 16.22 -17.97
N VAL A 417 18.65 14.94 -18.17
CA VAL A 417 17.57 14.29 -17.43
C VAL A 417 18.19 13.34 -16.42
N TYR A 418 17.76 13.47 -15.17
CA TYR A 418 18.24 12.68 -14.04
C TYR A 418 17.07 11.98 -13.36
N GLN A 419 17.32 10.79 -12.85
CA GLN A 419 16.44 10.13 -11.91
C GLN A 419 16.63 10.73 -10.53
N ILE A 420 15.54 10.99 -9.82
CA ILE A 420 15.52 11.21 -8.37
C ILE A 420 14.85 10.03 -7.70
N GLU A 421 15.48 9.53 -6.66
CA GLU A 421 14.98 8.41 -5.85
C GLU A 421 15.01 8.84 -4.39
N VAL A 422 13.86 8.72 -3.71
CA VAL A 422 13.70 9.00 -2.28
C VAL A 422 13.29 7.71 -1.59
N ASP A 423 14.19 7.19 -0.74
CA ASP A 423 13.97 5.99 0.06
C ASP A 423 13.45 6.40 1.45
N VAL A 424 12.15 6.27 1.69
CA VAL A 424 11.52 6.49 3.00
C VAL A 424 11.80 5.27 3.88
N LYS A 425 12.64 5.43 4.89
CA LYS A 425 13.10 4.35 5.77
C LYS A 425 12.22 4.14 6.99
N SER A 426 11.74 5.23 7.57
CA SER A 426 10.93 5.18 8.79
C SER A 426 10.25 6.51 9.09
N LEU A 427 9.18 6.44 9.87
CA LEU A 427 8.44 7.60 10.38
C LEU A 427 8.38 7.55 11.90
N LYS A 428 8.52 8.72 12.56
CA LYS A 428 8.32 8.89 13.98
C LYS A 428 7.24 9.93 14.23
N PHE A 429 6.06 9.47 14.56
CA PHE A 429 4.94 10.37 14.88
C PHE A 429 5.13 11.08 16.22
N SER A 430 4.64 12.31 16.29
CA SER A 430 4.69 13.09 17.52
C SER A 430 4.01 12.36 18.68
N GLY A 431 4.70 12.25 19.81
CA GLY A 431 4.22 11.54 21.00
C GLY A 431 4.35 10.01 20.95
N GLN A 432 4.92 9.42 19.89
CA GLN A 432 5.25 8.00 19.84
C GLN A 432 6.72 7.76 20.24
N THR A 433 6.95 6.67 20.97
CA THR A 433 8.31 6.23 21.35
C THR A 433 8.91 5.29 20.32
N ILE A 434 8.08 4.63 19.52
CA ILE A 434 8.47 3.64 18.51
C ILE A 434 8.43 4.27 17.13
N THR A 435 9.42 3.97 16.31
CA THR A 435 9.51 4.40 14.93
C THR A 435 8.71 3.44 14.05
N ASP A 436 7.77 3.96 13.27
CA ASP A 436 7.03 3.20 12.28
C ASP A 436 7.95 2.89 11.08
N GLN A 437 8.17 1.62 10.82
CA GLN A 437 8.94 1.12 9.67
C GLN A 437 8.07 0.46 8.60
N THR A 438 6.76 0.50 8.78
CA THR A 438 5.84 -0.19 7.86
C THR A 438 5.49 0.67 6.65
N ARG A 439 5.52 1.98 6.81
CA ARG A 439 5.33 2.94 5.72
C ARG A 439 6.62 3.34 5.02
N LYS A 440 7.62 2.46 5.04
CA LYS A 440 8.80 2.60 4.21
C LYS A 440 8.45 2.34 2.75
N GLY A 441 9.21 2.90 1.83
CA GLY A 441 9.03 2.67 0.40
C GLY A 441 9.89 3.59 -0.41
N LEU A 442 10.01 3.26 -1.68
CA LEU A 442 10.87 3.94 -2.63
C LEU A 442 10.01 4.77 -3.57
N ALA A 443 10.22 6.08 -3.56
CA ALA A 443 9.57 7.00 -4.49
C ALA A 443 10.55 7.42 -5.58
N ARG A 444 10.11 7.40 -6.83
CA ARG A 444 10.94 7.72 -8.00
C ARG A 444 10.31 8.79 -8.86
N GLY A 445 11.16 9.60 -9.45
CA GLY A 445 10.80 10.63 -10.39
C GLY A 445 11.99 11.04 -11.24
N PHE A 446 11.85 12.15 -11.93
CA PHE A 446 12.95 12.68 -12.74
C PHE A 446 13.09 14.19 -12.59
N ILE A 447 14.31 14.65 -12.85
CA ILE A 447 14.68 16.06 -12.86
C ILE A 447 15.17 16.39 -14.25
N VAL A 448 14.67 17.48 -14.83
CA VAL A 448 15.15 18.02 -16.11
C VAL A 448 15.89 19.32 -15.81
N LEU A 449 17.21 19.31 -16.06
CA LEU A 449 18.03 20.50 -16.00
C LEU A 449 18.19 21.05 -17.42
N PRO A 450 17.84 22.32 -17.66
CA PRO A 450 17.95 22.96 -18.96
C PRO A 450 19.39 23.13 -19.45
#